data_e09c98899aedbab59e626c5e70736cdd
#
_entry.id   e09c98899aedbab59e626c5e70736cdd
#
_cell.length_a   1.000
_cell.length_b   1.000
_cell.length_c   1.000
_cell.angle_alpha   90.00
_cell.angle_beta   90.00
_cell.angle_gamma   90.00
#
_symmetry.space_group_name_H-M   'P 1'
#
loop_
_entity.id
_entity.type
_entity.pdbx_description
1 polymer ?
#
loop_
_entity_poly.entity_id
_entity_poly.type
_entity_poly.pdbx_seq_one_letter_code
_entity_poly.pdbx_strand_id
1 'polypeptide(L)'
;MRKSNQPAGTVHQLVVESEVLRTNMLGDPTDRRVDVYVPAGSDGAGLPLLVDIVGFTAGGPAHTNWSAFRENVPERLDRLIGEGAMPPVVVAFPDCFTRMGGNQYVNSASTGRWADFLTGELLTAVEGRFGCGGAARRGIFGKSSGGYGSIVHALDHADVWAAAACHSGDMAFELCYLPDMPDVLRALAKGDGTIEAWWTKLEAAPKMSDGAMKVVNILAMAAHYDPDPDAFLGLRLPVTADTCEVIPERWANWLAHDPVVKLERQADALRGLKALYIDCGASDQFNLVYGARRFKRRLDELGVAHRYEEFPDNHSTVDYRMDESLPYLARALAG
;
A
#
# COMPACT_ATOMS: atom_id res chain seq x y z
N MET A 1 4.25 23.23 -11.80
CA MET A 1 3.31 24.38 -11.94
C MET A 1 2.01 23.95 -11.34
N ARG A 2 1.52 24.66 -10.34
CA ARG A 2 0.22 24.38 -9.75
C ARG A 2 -0.88 24.61 -10.82
N LYS A 3 -1.80 23.66 -10.94
CA LYS A 3 -2.84 23.70 -11.98
C LYS A 3 -4.20 24.22 -11.47
N SER A 4 -4.35 24.40 -10.16
CA SER A 4 -5.57 24.92 -9.55
C SER A 4 -5.34 26.29 -8.93
N ASN A 5 -6.33 27.17 -9.03
CA ASN A 5 -6.36 28.49 -8.36
C ASN A 5 -7.11 28.42 -7.00
N GLN A 6 -7.49 27.23 -6.55
CA GLN A 6 -8.16 27.04 -5.28
C GLN A 6 -7.25 27.35 -4.09
N PRO A 7 -7.79 27.76 -2.94
CA PRO A 7 -7.00 27.98 -1.74
C PRO A 7 -6.17 26.76 -1.39
N ALA A 8 -4.89 26.96 -1.05
CA ALA A 8 -4.00 25.86 -0.69
C ALA A 8 -4.18 25.47 0.77
N GLY A 9 -4.34 24.19 1.03
CA GLY A 9 -4.17 23.58 2.35
C GLY A 9 -2.70 23.66 2.80
N THR A 10 -2.47 23.20 4.03
CA THR A 10 -1.12 23.16 4.62
C THR A 10 -0.69 21.72 4.78
N VAL A 11 0.56 21.44 4.37
CA VAL A 11 1.19 20.14 4.65
C VAL A 11 2.11 20.33 5.88
N HIS A 12 1.74 19.68 6.98
CA HIS A 12 2.53 19.63 8.20
C HIS A 12 3.42 18.40 8.17
N GLN A 13 4.59 18.46 8.79
CA GLN A 13 5.48 17.33 8.95
C GLN A 13 5.53 16.92 10.42
N LEU A 14 5.28 15.65 10.69
CA LEU A 14 5.47 15.01 11.98
C LEU A 14 6.60 13.99 11.89
N VAL A 15 7.18 13.64 13.03
CA VAL A 15 8.02 12.46 13.21
C VAL A 15 7.34 11.60 14.28
N VAL A 16 7.11 10.34 13.94
CA VAL A 16 6.55 9.34 14.86
C VAL A 16 7.67 8.40 15.24
N GLU A 17 8.08 8.43 16.51
CA GLU A 17 9.02 7.49 17.09
C GLU A 17 8.30 6.17 17.35
N SER A 18 8.60 5.14 16.55
CA SER A 18 7.86 3.88 16.60
C SER A 18 8.54 2.85 17.49
N GLU A 19 7.81 2.35 18.47
CA GLU A 19 8.23 1.21 19.31
C GLU A 19 8.00 -0.12 18.57
N VAL A 20 6.89 -0.23 17.80
CA VAL A 20 6.53 -1.49 17.14
C VAL A 20 7.44 -1.83 15.95
N LEU A 21 8.18 -0.86 15.41
CA LEU A 21 9.14 -1.09 14.34
C LEU A 21 10.56 -1.42 14.82
N ARG A 22 10.84 -1.38 16.12
CA ARG A 22 12.20 -1.62 16.67
C ARG A 22 12.76 -3.02 16.41
N THR A 23 11.88 -3.98 16.15
CA THR A 23 12.27 -5.39 15.96
C THR A 23 12.49 -5.77 14.49
N ASN A 24 12.53 -4.80 13.55
CA ASN A 24 12.80 -5.12 12.15
C ASN A 24 14.23 -5.66 11.96
N MET A 25 14.38 -6.69 11.14
CA MET A 25 15.67 -7.31 10.83
C MET A 25 16.49 -6.49 9.81
N LEU A 26 15.89 -5.51 9.16
CA LEU A 26 16.50 -4.75 8.08
C LEU A 26 17.42 -3.64 8.59
N GLY A 27 17.32 -3.29 9.90
CA GLY A 27 18.01 -2.13 10.46
C GLY A 27 17.42 -0.79 9.99
N ASP A 28 16.18 -0.80 9.53
CA ASP A 28 15.48 0.42 9.10
C ASP A 28 15.23 1.34 10.31
N PRO A 29 15.27 2.68 10.09
CA PRO A 29 14.94 3.65 11.12
C PRO A 29 13.54 3.42 11.70
N THR A 30 13.39 3.66 12.99
CA THR A 30 12.11 3.58 13.70
C THR A 30 11.39 4.92 13.76
N ASP A 31 12.13 6.02 13.61
CA ASP A 31 11.57 7.36 13.49
C ASP A 31 11.02 7.54 12.09
N ARG A 32 9.70 7.69 11.98
CA ARG A 32 9.02 7.77 10.69
C ARG A 32 8.44 9.15 10.44
N ARG A 33 8.82 9.74 9.32
CA ARG A 33 8.23 10.98 8.85
C ARG A 33 6.78 10.71 8.42
N VAL A 34 5.89 11.63 8.80
CA VAL A 34 4.49 11.65 8.36
C VAL A 34 4.17 13.05 7.90
N ASP A 35 3.92 13.22 6.62
CA ASP A 35 3.35 14.46 6.12
C ASP A 35 1.83 14.42 6.32
N VAL A 36 1.25 15.53 6.78
CA VAL A 36 -0.20 15.61 7.05
C VAL A 36 -0.78 16.84 6.37
N TYR A 37 -1.65 16.59 5.40
CA TYR A 37 -2.42 17.65 4.73
C TYR A 37 -3.62 18.04 5.57
N VAL A 38 -3.77 19.35 5.79
CA VAL A 38 -4.95 19.97 6.42
C VAL A 38 -5.53 20.96 5.41
N PRO A 39 -6.84 20.88 5.09
CA PRO A 39 -7.44 21.72 4.06
C PRO A 39 -7.45 23.21 4.44
N ALA A 40 -7.49 24.08 3.43
CA ALA A 40 -7.49 25.53 3.61
C ALA A 40 -8.66 25.98 4.50
N GLY A 41 -8.37 26.90 5.43
CA GLY A 41 -9.39 27.46 6.34
C GLY A 41 -9.82 26.54 7.47
N SER A 42 -9.12 25.44 7.70
CA SER A 42 -9.35 24.48 8.79
C SER A 42 -8.09 24.24 9.60
N ASP A 43 -8.25 23.85 10.86
CA ASP A 43 -7.18 23.29 11.72
C ASP A 43 -7.18 21.76 11.74
N GLY A 44 -8.13 21.13 11.04
CA GLY A 44 -8.32 19.68 10.95
C GLY A 44 -9.33 19.13 11.96
N ALA A 45 -9.66 19.86 13.02
CA ALA A 45 -10.51 19.37 14.08
C ALA A 45 -11.90 18.93 13.57
N GLY A 46 -12.30 17.73 13.98
CA GLY A 46 -13.59 17.15 13.60
C GLY A 46 -13.70 16.69 12.14
N LEU A 47 -12.65 16.79 11.31
CA LEU A 47 -12.66 16.26 9.94
C LEU A 47 -12.38 14.74 9.91
N PRO A 48 -12.88 14.03 8.90
CA PRO A 48 -12.43 12.65 8.63
C PRO A 48 -10.92 12.59 8.35
N LEU A 49 -10.31 11.45 8.64
CA LEU A 49 -8.92 11.17 8.33
C LEU A 49 -8.82 10.11 7.22
N LEU A 50 -8.09 10.42 6.17
CA LEU A 50 -7.63 9.43 5.18
C LEU A 50 -6.14 9.17 5.36
N VAL A 51 -5.73 7.92 5.21
CA VAL A 51 -4.31 7.52 5.20
C VAL A 51 -3.94 7.04 3.81
N ASP A 52 -2.98 7.72 3.21
CA ASP A 52 -2.41 7.38 1.90
C ASP A 52 -1.22 6.44 2.08
N ILE A 53 -1.36 5.20 1.64
CA ILE A 53 -0.30 4.22 1.60
C ILE A 53 0.13 3.97 0.16
N VAL A 54 1.40 4.30 -0.13
CA VAL A 54 1.92 4.36 -1.49
C VAL A 54 2.26 3.00 -2.08
N GLY A 55 2.46 2.95 -3.39
CA GLY A 55 2.94 1.76 -4.09
C GLY A 55 4.39 1.40 -3.78
N PHE A 56 4.83 0.21 -4.20
CA PHE A 56 6.22 -0.22 -4.09
C PHE A 56 7.16 0.80 -4.73
N THR A 57 8.34 0.98 -4.18
CA THR A 57 9.37 1.98 -4.55
C THR A 57 9.09 3.41 -4.11
N ALA A 58 8.07 3.65 -3.30
CA ALA A 58 7.77 4.98 -2.78
C ALA A 58 7.60 4.99 -1.26
N GLY A 59 7.76 6.15 -0.64
CA GLY A 59 7.32 6.50 0.70
C GLY A 59 6.28 7.62 0.63
N GLY A 60 5.52 7.87 1.70
CA GLY A 60 4.47 8.89 1.74
C GLY A 60 4.87 10.26 1.17
N PRO A 61 6.08 10.78 1.44
CA PRO A 61 6.56 12.04 0.85
C PRO A 61 6.59 12.08 -0.68
N ALA A 62 6.59 10.94 -1.38
CA ALA A 62 6.51 10.93 -2.85
C ALA A 62 5.19 11.51 -3.37
N HIS A 63 4.11 11.39 -2.59
CA HIS A 63 2.79 11.94 -2.94
C HIS A 63 2.62 13.42 -2.54
N THR A 64 3.47 13.95 -1.64
CA THR A 64 3.48 15.37 -1.26
C THR A 64 4.51 16.19 -2.01
N ASN A 65 5.51 15.56 -2.64
CA ASN A 65 6.54 16.22 -3.41
C ASN A 65 6.00 16.87 -4.70
N TRP A 66 6.68 17.94 -5.13
CA TRP A 66 6.42 18.56 -6.40
C TRP A 66 6.57 17.59 -7.58
N SER A 67 5.66 17.69 -8.55
CA SER A 67 5.70 16.92 -9.79
C SER A 67 5.58 17.84 -11.01
N ALA A 68 6.46 17.66 -12.03
CA ALA A 68 6.61 18.58 -13.16
C ALA A 68 5.33 18.77 -13.99
N PHE A 69 4.57 17.73 -14.26
CA PHE A 69 3.43 17.77 -15.19
C PHE A 69 2.12 17.23 -14.58
N ARG A 70 2.14 16.91 -13.31
CA ARG A 70 1.01 16.29 -12.59
C ARG A 70 0.76 17.05 -11.29
N GLU A 71 -0.46 16.98 -10.81
CA GLU A 71 -0.77 17.35 -9.45
C GLU A 71 -0.14 16.33 -8.49
N ASN A 72 0.46 16.81 -7.40
CA ASN A 72 0.66 15.95 -6.23
C ASN A 72 -0.69 15.77 -5.49
N VAL A 73 -0.73 14.90 -4.48
CA VAL A 73 -2.00 14.62 -3.79
C VAL A 73 -2.53 15.85 -3.03
N PRO A 74 -1.73 16.65 -2.30
CA PRO A 74 -2.18 17.92 -1.73
C PRO A 74 -2.81 18.89 -2.74
N GLU A 75 -2.20 19.08 -3.93
CA GLU A 75 -2.75 19.94 -4.98
C GLU A 75 -4.08 19.40 -5.53
N ARG A 76 -4.22 18.08 -5.64
CA ARG A 76 -5.46 17.40 -6.00
C ARG A 76 -6.56 17.62 -4.96
N LEU A 77 -6.22 17.47 -3.68
CA LEU A 77 -7.15 17.73 -2.58
C LEU A 77 -7.62 19.18 -2.57
N ASP A 78 -6.71 20.14 -2.73
CA ASP A 78 -7.05 21.57 -2.85
C ASP A 78 -8.06 21.82 -3.98
N ARG A 79 -7.85 21.19 -5.15
CA ARG A 79 -8.75 21.30 -6.28
C ARG A 79 -10.11 20.69 -6.01
N LEU A 80 -10.16 19.43 -5.58
CA LEU A 80 -11.39 18.69 -5.36
C LEU A 80 -12.25 19.32 -4.26
N ILE A 81 -11.64 19.79 -3.17
CA ILE A 81 -12.35 20.45 -2.06
C ILE A 81 -12.80 21.85 -2.51
N GLY A 82 -11.92 22.62 -3.14
CA GLY A 82 -12.21 23.98 -3.58
C GLY A 82 -13.29 24.06 -4.66
N GLU A 83 -13.42 23.05 -5.51
CA GLU A 83 -14.49 22.90 -6.51
C GLU A 83 -15.80 22.34 -5.92
N GLY A 84 -15.80 21.96 -4.64
CA GLY A 84 -16.95 21.31 -4.00
C GLY A 84 -17.19 19.87 -4.46
N ALA A 85 -16.22 19.25 -5.13
CA ALA A 85 -16.30 17.87 -5.62
C ALA A 85 -16.21 16.85 -4.48
N MET A 86 -15.56 17.21 -3.36
CA MET A 86 -15.50 16.40 -2.15
C MET A 86 -15.57 17.26 -0.89
N PRO A 87 -16.10 16.72 0.24
CA PRO A 87 -16.01 17.41 1.53
C PRO A 87 -14.55 17.44 2.03
N PRO A 88 -14.21 18.42 2.90
CA PRO A 88 -12.88 18.52 3.46
C PRO A 88 -12.52 17.29 4.31
N VAL A 89 -11.25 16.87 4.21
CA VAL A 89 -10.64 15.77 4.97
C VAL A 89 -9.21 16.11 5.34
N VAL A 90 -8.71 15.52 6.43
CA VAL A 90 -7.26 15.47 6.71
C VAL A 90 -6.70 14.24 6.02
N VAL A 91 -5.48 14.34 5.46
CA VAL A 91 -4.81 13.19 4.83
C VAL A 91 -3.40 13.03 5.40
N ALA A 92 -3.09 11.83 5.90
CA ALA A 92 -1.76 11.48 6.39
C ALA A 92 -1.01 10.67 5.33
N PHE A 93 0.29 10.97 5.13
CA PHE A 93 1.20 10.36 4.17
C PHE A 93 2.41 9.80 4.95
N PRO A 94 2.28 8.61 5.58
CA PRO A 94 3.38 8.04 6.35
C PRO A 94 4.51 7.55 5.44
N ASP A 95 5.76 7.79 5.85
CA ASP A 95 6.91 7.16 5.23
C ASP A 95 7.06 5.73 5.75
N CYS A 96 6.54 4.79 4.98
CA CYS A 96 6.66 3.36 5.24
C CYS A 96 7.73 2.68 4.36
N PHE A 97 8.65 3.45 3.76
CA PHE A 97 9.71 2.89 2.93
C PHE A 97 10.66 2.02 3.77
N THR A 98 11.02 0.86 3.25
CA THR A 98 11.94 -0.08 3.89
C THR A 98 13.19 -0.29 3.04
N ARG A 99 14.25 -0.85 3.62
CA ARG A 99 15.45 -1.27 2.88
C ARG A 99 15.14 -2.25 1.74
N MET A 100 14.00 -2.95 1.79
CA MET A 100 13.51 -3.81 0.71
C MET A 100 12.93 -3.03 -0.49
N GLY A 101 12.95 -1.70 -0.48
CA GLY A 101 12.50 -0.88 -1.60
C GLY A 101 11.00 -0.56 -1.63
N GLY A 102 10.29 -0.81 -0.55
CA GLY A 102 8.85 -0.53 -0.41
C GLY A 102 8.24 -1.28 0.77
N ASN A 103 6.93 -1.37 0.82
CA ASN A 103 6.19 -2.01 1.90
C ASN A 103 4.92 -2.70 1.39
N GLN A 104 4.47 -3.73 2.13
CA GLN A 104 3.19 -4.38 1.94
C GLN A 104 2.22 -4.12 3.10
N TYR A 105 2.62 -3.26 4.04
CA TYR A 105 1.78 -2.75 5.13
C TYR A 105 1.23 -3.81 6.09
N VAL A 106 1.84 -4.98 6.14
CA VAL A 106 1.53 -6.09 7.05
C VAL A 106 2.61 -6.21 8.13
N ASN A 107 2.28 -6.89 9.23
CA ASN A 107 3.28 -7.24 10.23
C ASN A 107 4.17 -8.37 9.72
N SER A 108 5.48 -8.19 9.83
CA SER A 108 6.48 -9.17 9.45
C SER A 108 7.66 -9.18 10.43
N ALA A 109 8.20 -10.36 10.71
CA ALA A 109 9.42 -10.49 11.50
C ALA A 109 10.64 -9.88 10.78
N SER A 110 10.66 -9.85 9.46
CA SER A 110 11.73 -9.24 8.67
C SER A 110 11.61 -7.72 8.63
N THR A 111 10.49 -7.20 8.12
CA THR A 111 10.35 -5.77 7.79
C THR A 111 9.83 -4.92 8.93
N GLY A 112 9.28 -5.52 9.99
CA GLY A 112 8.68 -4.82 11.14
C GLY A 112 7.14 -4.93 11.18
N ARG A 113 6.55 -4.42 12.26
CA ARG A 113 5.12 -4.51 12.55
C ARG A 113 4.35 -3.32 11.95
N TRP A 114 4.30 -3.25 10.62
CA TRP A 114 3.74 -2.11 9.90
C TRP A 114 2.24 -1.94 10.05
N ALA A 115 1.47 -3.05 10.17
CA ALA A 115 0.05 -2.96 10.43
C ALA A 115 -0.22 -2.31 11.80
N ASP A 116 0.55 -2.67 12.82
CA ASP A 116 0.43 -2.09 14.16
C ASP A 116 0.86 -0.61 14.18
N PHE A 117 1.91 -0.27 13.42
CA PHE A 117 2.29 1.14 13.25
C PHE A 117 1.15 1.97 12.67
N LEU A 118 0.55 1.50 11.57
CA LEU A 118 -0.52 2.23 10.88
C LEU A 118 -1.81 2.32 11.71
N THR A 119 -2.19 1.25 12.40
CA THR A 119 -3.46 1.21 13.15
C THR A 119 -3.36 1.76 14.57
N GLY A 120 -2.14 1.90 15.11
CA GLY A 120 -1.86 2.35 16.47
C GLY A 120 -1.12 3.67 16.52
N GLU A 121 0.19 3.62 16.36
CA GLU A 121 1.09 4.77 16.62
C GLU A 121 0.84 5.94 15.67
N LEU A 122 0.68 5.68 14.37
CA LEU A 122 0.37 6.69 13.37
C LEU A 122 -0.95 7.42 13.69
N LEU A 123 -2.03 6.65 13.91
CA LEU A 123 -3.35 7.24 14.19
C LEU A 123 -3.32 8.04 15.47
N THR A 124 -2.70 7.52 16.53
CA THR A 124 -2.54 8.23 17.80
C THR A 124 -1.86 9.59 17.62
N ALA A 125 -0.76 9.61 16.86
CA ALA A 125 0.02 10.83 16.63
C ALA A 125 -0.76 11.85 15.78
N VAL A 126 -1.39 11.42 14.68
CA VAL A 126 -2.11 12.31 13.77
C VAL A 126 -3.40 12.83 14.41
N GLU A 127 -4.22 11.95 14.98
CA GLU A 127 -5.48 12.33 15.61
C GLU A 127 -5.25 13.20 16.86
N GLY A 128 -4.24 12.85 17.67
CA GLY A 128 -3.87 13.66 18.85
C GLY A 128 -3.40 15.07 18.48
N ARG A 129 -2.74 15.23 17.32
CA ARG A 129 -2.22 16.54 16.89
C ARG A 129 -3.28 17.42 16.21
N PHE A 130 -4.21 16.85 15.44
CA PHE A 130 -5.14 17.59 14.60
C PHE A 130 -6.61 17.47 15.02
N GLY A 131 -6.93 16.61 16.00
CA GLY A 131 -8.31 16.42 16.45
C GLY A 131 -9.24 15.84 15.35
N CYS A 132 -8.66 15.21 14.32
CA CYS A 132 -9.37 14.61 13.18
C CYS A 132 -9.66 13.12 13.40
N GLY A 133 -10.31 12.46 12.45
CA GLY A 133 -10.51 11.01 12.44
C GLY A 133 -11.45 10.51 13.52
N GLY A 134 -11.01 9.49 14.27
CA GLY A 134 -11.81 8.77 15.26
C GLY A 134 -12.58 7.59 14.68
N ALA A 135 -13.24 6.83 15.54
CA ALA A 135 -14.02 5.65 15.15
C ALA A 135 -15.04 5.99 14.05
N ALA A 136 -15.17 5.12 13.05
CA ALA A 136 -16.04 5.27 11.88
C ALA A 136 -15.77 6.49 10.97
N ARG A 137 -14.65 7.20 11.15
CA ARG A 137 -14.26 8.37 10.35
C ARG A 137 -12.85 8.28 9.80
N ARG A 138 -12.29 7.06 9.75
CA ARG A 138 -10.97 6.73 9.18
C ARG A 138 -11.13 6.00 7.87
N GLY A 139 -10.37 6.40 6.86
CA GLY A 139 -10.26 5.68 5.61
C GLY A 139 -8.80 5.43 5.23
N ILE A 140 -8.57 4.41 4.43
CA ILE A 140 -7.26 4.03 3.92
C ILE A 140 -7.32 3.88 2.41
N PHE A 141 -6.32 4.37 1.69
CA PHE A 141 -6.28 4.24 0.23
C PHE A 141 -4.85 4.13 -0.28
N GLY A 142 -4.72 3.55 -1.45
CA GLY A 142 -3.42 3.44 -2.10
C GLY A 142 -3.48 2.73 -3.44
N LYS A 143 -2.31 2.63 -4.07
CA LYS A 143 -2.13 2.01 -5.38
C LYS A 143 -1.09 0.90 -5.32
N SER A 144 -1.24 -0.16 -6.14
CA SER A 144 -0.27 -1.27 -6.21
C SER A 144 -0.13 -1.93 -4.83
N SER A 145 1.08 -2.01 -4.26
CA SER A 145 1.29 -2.43 -2.87
C SER A 145 0.43 -1.66 -1.87
N GLY A 146 0.21 -0.35 -2.09
CA GLY A 146 -0.71 0.44 -1.26
C GLY A 146 -2.18 0.06 -1.48
N GLY A 147 -2.56 -0.28 -2.71
CA GLY A 147 -3.90 -0.83 -3.01
C GLY A 147 -4.12 -2.18 -2.32
N TYR A 148 -3.13 -3.06 -2.40
CA TYR A 148 -3.10 -4.31 -1.63
C TYR A 148 -3.26 -4.05 -0.14
N GLY A 149 -2.40 -3.19 0.42
CA GLY A 149 -2.43 -2.83 1.83
C GLY A 149 -3.80 -2.30 2.26
N SER A 150 -4.45 -1.46 1.44
CA SER A 150 -5.77 -0.92 1.75
C SER A 150 -6.83 -2.01 1.89
N ILE A 151 -6.82 -3.03 1.01
CA ILE A 151 -7.74 -4.17 1.10
C ILE A 151 -7.42 -5.06 2.29
N VAL A 152 -6.15 -5.37 2.52
CA VAL A 152 -5.75 -6.23 3.65
C VAL A 152 -6.07 -5.56 4.98
N HIS A 153 -5.84 -4.25 5.10
CA HIS A 153 -6.25 -3.49 6.28
C HIS A 153 -7.76 -3.47 6.46
N ALA A 154 -8.55 -3.35 5.40
CA ALA A 154 -10.00 -3.42 5.47
C ALA A 154 -10.51 -4.81 5.92
N LEU A 155 -9.80 -5.88 5.53
CA LEU A 155 -10.11 -7.25 5.95
C LEU A 155 -9.67 -7.55 7.38
N ASP A 156 -8.44 -7.16 7.76
CA ASP A 156 -7.85 -7.55 9.04
C ASP A 156 -8.14 -6.56 10.18
N HIS A 157 -8.47 -5.31 9.87
CA HIS A 157 -8.64 -4.20 10.83
C HIS A 157 -9.91 -3.40 10.56
N ALA A 158 -11.05 -4.10 10.33
CA ALA A 158 -12.34 -3.49 10.07
C ALA A 158 -12.89 -2.68 11.25
N ASP A 159 -12.38 -2.90 12.44
CA ASP A 159 -12.66 -2.11 13.65
C ASP A 159 -11.96 -0.74 13.65
N VAL A 160 -10.93 -0.59 12.83
CA VAL A 160 -10.13 0.65 12.69
C VAL A 160 -10.59 1.47 11.49
N TRP A 161 -10.79 0.82 10.34
CA TRP A 161 -11.06 1.48 9.06
C TRP A 161 -12.53 1.38 8.68
N ALA A 162 -13.15 2.54 8.42
CA ALA A 162 -14.55 2.62 7.99
C ALA A 162 -14.70 2.71 6.47
N ALA A 163 -13.63 3.01 5.73
CA ALA A 163 -13.64 3.09 4.27
C ALA A 163 -12.28 2.70 3.69
N ALA A 164 -12.28 2.10 2.50
CA ALA A 164 -11.06 1.72 1.81
C ALA A 164 -11.14 1.97 0.30
N ALA A 165 -10.00 2.36 -0.32
CA ALA A 165 -9.88 2.41 -1.76
C ALA A 165 -8.60 1.71 -2.23
N CYS A 166 -8.77 0.82 -3.20
CA CYS A 166 -7.73 0.01 -3.82
C CYS A 166 -7.61 0.36 -5.30
N HIS A 167 -6.47 0.95 -5.68
CA HIS A 167 -6.12 1.18 -7.07
C HIS A 167 -5.09 0.13 -7.51
N SER A 168 -5.48 -0.75 -8.42
CA SER A 168 -4.60 -1.80 -8.99
C SER A 168 -3.79 -2.53 -7.91
N GLY A 169 -4.45 -3.02 -6.84
CA GLY A 169 -3.79 -3.73 -5.74
C GLY A 169 -3.39 -5.15 -6.10
N ASP A 170 -2.32 -5.65 -5.48
CA ASP A 170 -1.80 -6.99 -5.70
C ASP A 170 -2.82 -8.04 -5.21
N MET A 171 -3.29 -8.89 -6.10
CA MET A 171 -4.29 -9.93 -5.85
C MET A 171 -4.09 -11.10 -6.80
N ALA A 172 -4.50 -12.31 -6.39
CA ALA A 172 -4.26 -13.55 -7.13
C ALA A 172 -2.76 -13.79 -7.35
N PHE A 173 -2.05 -14.05 -6.26
CA PHE A 173 -0.58 -14.10 -6.18
C PHE A 173 0.06 -15.08 -7.17
N GLU A 174 -0.68 -16.11 -7.60
CA GLU A 174 -0.23 -17.02 -8.65
C GLU A 174 -0.11 -16.36 -10.03
N LEU A 175 -0.76 -15.20 -10.24
CA LEU A 175 -0.70 -14.46 -11.49
C LEU A 175 0.29 -13.30 -11.47
N CYS A 176 0.47 -12.65 -10.30
CA CYS A 176 1.32 -11.47 -10.19
C CYS A 176 2.73 -11.75 -9.66
N TYR A 177 2.96 -12.87 -8.94
CA TYR A 177 4.27 -13.17 -8.34
C TYR A 177 4.93 -14.44 -8.86
N LEU A 178 4.21 -15.56 -9.00
CA LEU A 178 4.81 -16.82 -9.48
C LEU A 178 5.49 -16.70 -10.86
N PRO A 179 4.95 -15.95 -11.84
CA PRO A 179 5.59 -15.83 -13.14
C PRO A 179 7.00 -15.22 -13.11
N ASP A 180 7.33 -14.48 -12.05
CA ASP A 180 8.62 -13.82 -11.90
C ASP A 180 9.68 -14.70 -11.21
N MET A 181 9.31 -15.80 -10.58
CA MET A 181 10.25 -16.67 -9.84
C MET A 181 11.39 -17.21 -10.70
N PRO A 182 11.19 -17.66 -11.95
CA PRO A 182 12.30 -18.11 -12.80
C PRO A 182 13.31 -17.00 -13.12
N ASP A 183 12.85 -15.75 -13.25
CA ASP A 183 13.76 -14.62 -13.50
C ASP A 183 14.59 -14.31 -12.25
N VAL A 184 13.99 -14.39 -11.07
CA VAL A 184 14.69 -14.21 -9.79
C VAL A 184 15.78 -15.26 -9.63
N LEU A 185 15.46 -16.54 -9.81
CA LEU A 185 16.45 -17.63 -9.70
C LEU A 185 17.61 -17.45 -10.69
N ARG A 186 17.32 -17.08 -11.95
CA ARG A 186 18.36 -16.77 -12.93
C ARG A 186 19.24 -15.59 -12.54
N ALA A 187 18.67 -14.60 -11.86
CA ALA A 187 19.44 -13.45 -11.39
C ALA A 187 20.37 -13.82 -10.23
N LEU A 188 19.88 -14.63 -9.28
CA LEU A 188 20.69 -15.15 -8.17
C LEU A 188 21.84 -16.05 -8.68
N ALA A 189 21.57 -16.92 -9.65
CA ALA A 189 22.56 -17.84 -10.23
C ALA A 189 23.71 -17.14 -11.00
N LYS A 190 23.59 -15.84 -11.33
CA LYS A 190 24.70 -15.06 -11.91
C LYS A 190 25.80 -14.72 -10.90
N GLY A 191 25.59 -14.97 -9.60
CA GLY A 191 26.56 -14.88 -8.53
C GLY A 191 26.90 -16.26 -8.00
N ASP A 192 26.87 -16.42 -6.68
CA ASP A 192 27.06 -17.70 -6.00
C ASP A 192 25.74 -18.46 -5.75
N GLY A 193 24.62 -17.94 -6.25
CA GLY A 193 23.30 -18.51 -6.10
C GLY A 193 22.57 -18.11 -4.82
N THR A 194 23.19 -17.29 -3.96
CA THR A 194 22.60 -16.87 -2.70
C THR A 194 21.91 -15.50 -2.79
N ILE A 195 20.87 -15.30 -1.98
CA ILE A 195 20.20 -14.01 -1.85
C ILE A 195 21.17 -12.98 -1.25
N GLU A 196 21.98 -13.36 -0.27
CA GLU A 196 22.93 -12.50 0.41
C GLU A 196 23.97 -11.90 -0.54
N ALA A 197 24.61 -12.71 -1.37
CA ALA A 197 25.59 -12.22 -2.32
C ALA A 197 24.97 -11.31 -3.38
N TRP A 198 23.77 -11.65 -3.86
CA TRP A 198 23.06 -10.81 -4.82
C TRP A 198 22.69 -9.46 -4.20
N TRP A 199 22.16 -9.46 -2.96
CA TRP A 199 21.76 -8.25 -2.26
C TRP A 199 22.95 -7.34 -1.94
N THR A 200 24.05 -7.90 -1.43
CA THR A 200 25.29 -7.17 -1.16
C THR A 200 25.83 -6.50 -2.42
N LYS A 201 25.78 -7.21 -3.55
CA LYS A 201 26.18 -6.64 -4.85
C LYS A 201 25.27 -5.50 -5.30
N LEU A 202 23.95 -5.63 -5.07
CA LEU A 202 22.98 -4.58 -5.38
C LEU A 202 23.27 -3.31 -4.59
N GLU A 203 23.48 -3.42 -3.27
CA GLU A 203 23.77 -2.28 -2.40
C GLU A 203 25.09 -1.60 -2.71
N ALA A 204 26.08 -2.34 -3.14
CA ALA A 204 27.39 -1.80 -3.55
C ALA A 204 27.36 -1.14 -4.95
N ALA A 205 26.31 -1.36 -5.74
CA ALA A 205 26.23 -0.86 -7.09
C ALA A 205 25.87 0.63 -7.12
N PRO A 206 26.49 1.46 -8.00
CA PRO A 206 26.20 2.88 -8.12
C PRO A 206 24.80 3.16 -8.71
N LYS A 207 24.19 2.17 -9.32
CA LYS A 207 22.83 2.20 -9.88
C LYS A 207 22.25 0.80 -9.97
N MET A 208 20.94 0.72 -9.93
CA MET A 208 20.22 -0.52 -10.15
C MET A 208 20.38 -0.99 -11.62
N SER A 209 20.66 -2.26 -11.83
CA SER A 209 20.73 -2.86 -13.18
C SER A 209 19.33 -3.15 -13.74
N ASP A 210 19.25 -3.29 -15.07
CA ASP A 210 18.00 -3.72 -15.72
C ASP A 210 17.53 -5.08 -15.16
N GLY A 211 16.27 -5.17 -14.84
CA GLY A 211 15.66 -6.36 -14.25
C GLY A 211 15.88 -6.55 -12.74
N ALA A 212 16.76 -5.77 -12.10
CA ALA A 212 16.99 -5.88 -10.65
C ALA A 212 15.73 -5.54 -9.84
N MET A 213 14.90 -4.61 -10.34
CA MET A 213 13.64 -4.24 -9.69
C MET A 213 12.70 -5.43 -9.49
N LYS A 214 12.60 -6.34 -10.47
CA LYS A 214 11.81 -7.56 -10.36
C LYS A 214 12.30 -8.45 -9.22
N VAL A 215 13.62 -8.60 -9.10
CA VAL A 215 14.23 -9.41 -8.02
C VAL A 215 13.98 -8.76 -6.67
N VAL A 216 14.22 -7.44 -6.55
CA VAL A 216 13.93 -6.69 -5.32
C VAL A 216 12.46 -6.84 -4.92
N ASN A 217 11.53 -6.72 -5.87
CA ASN A 217 10.10 -6.87 -5.61
C ASN A 217 9.77 -8.25 -5.00
N ILE A 218 10.24 -9.35 -5.63
CA ILE A 218 9.97 -10.71 -5.13
C ILE A 218 10.63 -10.96 -3.78
N LEU A 219 11.87 -10.47 -3.55
CA LEU A 219 12.53 -10.59 -2.25
C LEU A 219 11.80 -9.78 -1.18
N ALA A 220 11.30 -8.60 -1.51
CA ALA A 220 10.47 -7.82 -0.61
C ALA A 220 9.16 -8.55 -0.24
N MET A 221 8.49 -9.19 -1.23
CA MET A 221 7.31 -10.01 -0.95
C MET A 221 7.65 -11.19 -0.04
N ALA A 222 8.79 -11.84 -0.25
CA ALA A 222 9.28 -12.91 0.64
C ALA A 222 9.45 -12.42 2.08
N ALA A 223 10.05 -11.24 2.26
CA ALA A 223 10.23 -10.60 3.57
C ALA A 223 8.90 -10.30 4.27
N HIS A 224 7.86 -9.96 3.52
CA HIS A 224 6.55 -9.63 4.10
C HIS A 224 5.66 -10.84 4.35
N TYR A 225 5.68 -11.84 3.44
CA TYR A 225 4.67 -12.89 3.45
C TYR A 225 5.12 -14.22 4.08
N ASP A 226 6.44 -14.49 4.09
CA ASP A 226 6.98 -15.73 4.68
C ASP A 226 8.39 -15.50 5.23
N PRO A 227 8.57 -14.57 6.20
CA PRO A 227 9.89 -14.29 6.78
C PRO A 227 10.42 -15.49 7.56
N ASP A 228 11.74 -15.73 7.42
CA ASP A 228 12.49 -16.73 8.19
C ASP A 228 13.54 -16.02 9.06
N PRO A 229 13.35 -15.95 10.39
CA PRO A 229 14.29 -15.24 11.27
C PRO A 229 15.74 -15.76 11.22
N ASP A 230 15.95 -16.99 10.78
CA ASP A 230 17.27 -17.61 10.67
C ASP A 230 17.96 -17.36 9.31
N ALA A 231 17.22 -16.78 8.35
CA ALA A 231 17.74 -16.48 7.03
C ALA A 231 18.28 -15.04 6.92
N PHE A 232 19.15 -14.79 5.94
CA PHE A 232 19.66 -13.45 5.64
C PHE A 232 18.50 -12.45 5.43
N LEU A 233 18.43 -11.40 6.25
CA LEU A 233 17.34 -10.40 6.26
C LEU A 233 15.94 -11.01 6.36
N GLY A 234 15.81 -12.24 6.84
CA GLY A 234 14.54 -12.95 6.93
C GLY A 234 14.03 -13.48 5.58
N LEU A 235 14.88 -13.56 4.54
CA LEU A 235 14.46 -13.85 3.17
C LEU A 235 14.53 -15.33 2.82
N ARG A 236 13.39 -15.91 2.39
CA ARG A 236 13.33 -17.22 1.76
C ARG A 236 12.31 -17.22 0.64
N LEU A 237 12.62 -17.91 -0.45
CA LEU A 237 11.71 -18.01 -1.60
C LEU A 237 10.72 -19.17 -1.43
N PRO A 238 9.50 -19.05 -1.98
CA PRO A 238 8.48 -20.12 -1.95
C PRO A 238 8.71 -21.17 -3.05
N VAL A 239 9.89 -21.20 -3.65
CA VAL A 239 10.27 -22.15 -4.71
C VAL A 239 11.65 -22.72 -4.47
N THR A 240 11.92 -23.91 -4.99
CA THR A 240 13.25 -24.54 -4.97
C THR A 240 14.22 -23.79 -5.89
N ALA A 241 15.49 -23.71 -5.49
CA ALA A 241 16.49 -22.91 -6.21
C ALA A 241 16.92 -23.55 -7.57
N ASP A 242 16.86 -24.85 -7.69
CA ASP A 242 17.36 -25.60 -8.86
C ASP A 242 16.26 -25.92 -9.87
N THR A 243 15.06 -26.29 -9.43
CA THR A 243 13.97 -26.70 -10.31
C THR A 243 12.82 -25.71 -10.43
N CYS A 244 12.83 -24.65 -9.58
CA CYS A 244 11.72 -23.67 -9.47
C CYS A 244 10.36 -24.32 -9.12
N GLU A 245 10.39 -25.48 -8.46
CA GLU A 245 9.18 -26.12 -7.96
C GLU A 245 8.65 -25.34 -6.77
N VAL A 246 7.34 -25.15 -6.73
CA VAL A 246 6.66 -24.50 -5.60
C VAL A 246 6.82 -25.36 -4.36
N ILE A 247 7.26 -24.77 -3.26
CA ILE A 247 7.31 -25.38 -1.92
C ILE A 247 5.96 -25.13 -1.26
N PRO A 248 5.09 -26.15 -1.14
CA PRO A 248 3.68 -25.94 -0.81
C PRO A 248 3.45 -25.21 0.51
N GLU A 249 4.21 -25.51 1.55
CA GLU A 249 4.09 -24.88 2.86
C GLU A 249 4.48 -23.43 2.86
N ARG A 250 5.51 -23.04 2.12
CA ARG A 250 5.93 -21.62 1.97
C ARG A 250 4.93 -20.85 1.12
N TRP A 251 4.47 -21.45 0.04
CA TRP A 251 3.47 -20.84 -0.82
C TRP A 251 2.13 -20.67 -0.11
N ALA A 252 1.76 -21.58 0.76
CA ALA A 252 0.58 -21.43 1.61
C ALA A 252 0.66 -20.23 2.54
N ASN A 253 1.86 -19.88 3.06
CA ASN A 253 2.07 -18.66 3.84
C ASN A 253 1.85 -17.40 2.98
N TRP A 254 2.37 -17.39 1.75
CA TRP A 254 2.09 -16.28 0.82
C TRP A 254 0.59 -16.17 0.53
N LEU A 255 -0.09 -17.26 0.21
CA LEU A 255 -1.53 -17.27 -0.08
C LEU A 255 -2.39 -16.83 1.11
N ALA A 256 -1.91 -17.00 2.33
CA ALA A 256 -2.60 -16.47 3.51
C ALA A 256 -2.70 -14.93 3.52
N HIS A 257 -1.83 -14.28 2.78
CA HIS A 257 -1.84 -12.82 2.57
C HIS A 257 -2.58 -12.37 1.31
N ASP A 258 -2.93 -13.28 0.39
CA ASP A 258 -3.66 -12.93 -0.84
C ASP A 258 -5.09 -12.47 -0.53
N PRO A 259 -5.49 -11.26 -0.93
CA PRO A 259 -6.84 -10.73 -0.69
C PRO A 259 -7.95 -11.64 -1.23
N VAL A 260 -7.74 -12.32 -2.37
CA VAL A 260 -8.73 -13.24 -2.94
C VAL A 260 -8.95 -14.43 -2.01
N VAL A 261 -7.89 -14.95 -1.40
CA VAL A 261 -7.96 -16.07 -0.44
C VAL A 261 -8.52 -15.61 0.91
N LYS A 262 -8.11 -14.44 1.39
CA LYS A 262 -8.58 -13.87 2.67
C LYS A 262 -10.08 -13.58 2.65
N LEU A 263 -10.62 -13.11 1.52
CA LEU A 263 -12.03 -12.78 1.36
C LEU A 263 -12.96 -13.97 1.69
N GLU A 264 -12.54 -15.20 1.40
CA GLU A 264 -13.32 -16.40 1.68
C GLU A 264 -13.67 -16.58 3.17
N ARG A 265 -12.86 -16.01 4.05
CA ARG A 265 -13.00 -16.14 5.51
C ARG A 265 -13.37 -14.85 6.22
N GLN A 266 -13.19 -13.70 5.56
CA GLN A 266 -13.26 -12.39 6.19
C GLN A 266 -14.25 -11.42 5.51
N ALA A 267 -15.18 -11.92 4.69
CA ALA A 267 -16.15 -11.09 3.98
C ALA A 267 -16.99 -10.20 4.91
N ASP A 268 -17.26 -10.64 6.14
CA ASP A 268 -18.03 -9.88 7.12
C ASP A 268 -17.33 -8.58 7.54
N ALA A 269 -16.00 -8.56 7.53
CA ALA A 269 -15.22 -7.34 7.77
C ALA A 269 -15.56 -6.23 6.74
N LEU A 270 -15.64 -6.60 5.46
CA LEU A 270 -15.94 -5.65 4.40
C LEU A 270 -17.41 -5.20 4.38
N ARG A 271 -18.35 -6.01 4.89
CA ARG A 271 -19.76 -5.60 5.00
C ARG A 271 -19.97 -4.44 6.00
N GLY A 272 -19.06 -4.29 6.95
CA GLY A 272 -19.08 -3.20 7.93
C GLY A 272 -18.58 -1.86 7.39
N LEU A 273 -17.94 -1.82 6.23
CA LEU A 273 -17.40 -0.60 5.66
C LEU A 273 -18.50 0.34 5.17
N LYS A 274 -18.31 1.64 5.37
CA LYS A 274 -19.15 2.69 4.79
C LYS A 274 -18.91 2.85 3.29
N ALA A 275 -17.68 2.59 2.84
CA ALA A 275 -17.29 2.67 1.42
C ALA A 275 -16.15 1.70 1.12
N LEU A 276 -16.28 0.95 0.04
CA LEU A 276 -15.23 0.14 -0.56
C LEU A 276 -15.15 0.47 -2.05
N TYR A 277 -14.01 1.03 -2.46
CA TYR A 277 -13.71 1.37 -3.85
C TYR A 277 -12.57 0.51 -4.37
N ILE A 278 -12.72 -0.04 -5.56
CA ILE A 278 -11.69 -0.86 -6.20
C ILE A 278 -11.66 -0.47 -7.67
N ASP A 279 -10.49 -0.21 -8.20
CA ASP A 279 -10.31 -0.10 -9.65
C ASP A 279 -9.00 -0.73 -10.13
N CYS A 280 -8.94 -1.00 -11.43
CA CYS A 280 -7.73 -1.52 -12.07
C CYS A 280 -7.70 -1.12 -13.55
N GLY A 281 -6.50 -0.83 -14.05
CA GLY A 281 -6.29 -0.62 -15.48
C GLY A 281 -6.55 -1.91 -16.27
N ALA A 282 -7.33 -1.83 -17.35
CA ALA A 282 -7.68 -2.99 -18.17
C ALA A 282 -6.46 -3.62 -18.87
N SER A 283 -5.37 -2.85 -19.02
CA SER A 283 -4.09 -3.27 -19.62
C SER A 283 -2.95 -3.32 -18.59
N ASP A 284 -3.28 -3.60 -17.32
CA ASP A 284 -2.30 -3.69 -16.25
C ASP A 284 -1.25 -4.77 -16.55
N GLN A 285 0.02 -4.36 -16.65
CA GLN A 285 1.13 -5.23 -17.07
C GLN A 285 1.59 -6.22 -15.99
N PHE A 286 1.11 -6.08 -14.76
CA PHE A 286 1.38 -7.00 -13.66
C PHE A 286 0.26 -8.04 -13.45
N ASN A 287 -0.67 -8.15 -14.41
CA ASN A 287 -1.82 -9.05 -14.38
C ASN A 287 -2.84 -8.79 -13.24
N LEU A 288 -2.77 -7.63 -12.59
CA LEU A 288 -3.59 -7.32 -11.41
C LEU A 288 -5.09 -7.23 -11.75
N VAL A 289 -5.42 -6.90 -12.98
CA VAL A 289 -6.83 -6.84 -13.46
C VAL A 289 -7.54 -8.19 -13.29
N TYR A 290 -6.84 -9.31 -13.46
CA TYR A 290 -7.44 -10.63 -13.27
C TYR A 290 -7.74 -10.94 -11.80
N GLY A 291 -6.84 -10.55 -10.91
CA GLY A 291 -7.07 -10.62 -9.46
C GLY A 291 -8.24 -9.74 -9.03
N ALA A 292 -8.27 -8.49 -9.49
CA ALA A 292 -9.34 -7.54 -9.20
C ALA A 292 -10.72 -8.05 -9.69
N ARG A 293 -10.79 -8.65 -10.89
CA ARG A 293 -12.02 -9.29 -11.41
C ARG A 293 -12.48 -10.47 -10.57
N ARG A 294 -11.54 -11.32 -10.11
CA ARG A 294 -11.86 -12.45 -9.21
C ARG A 294 -12.38 -11.95 -7.87
N PHE A 295 -11.71 -10.96 -7.29
CA PHE A 295 -12.11 -10.35 -6.03
C PHE A 295 -13.50 -9.70 -6.15
N LYS A 296 -13.72 -8.89 -7.18
CA LYS A 296 -15.03 -8.26 -7.50
C LYS A 296 -16.13 -9.30 -7.64
N ARG A 297 -15.93 -10.34 -8.46
CA ARG A 297 -16.91 -11.40 -8.63
C ARG A 297 -17.29 -12.04 -7.29
N ARG A 298 -16.29 -12.27 -6.44
CA ARG A 298 -16.53 -12.88 -5.14
C ARG A 298 -17.28 -11.95 -4.18
N LEU A 299 -16.98 -10.63 -4.22
CA LEU A 299 -17.76 -9.63 -3.48
C LEU A 299 -19.23 -9.63 -3.89
N ASP A 300 -19.53 -9.73 -5.20
CA ASP A 300 -20.91 -9.83 -5.71
C ASP A 300 -21.62 -11.07 -5.15
N GLU A 301 -20.97 -12.25 -5.25
CA GLU A 301 -21.51 -13.52 -4.76
C GLU A 301 -21.79 -13.48 -3.24
N LEU A 302 -20.98 -12.78 -2.48
CA LEU A 302 -21.10 -12.63 -1.04
C LEU A 302 -22.02 -11.46 -0.62
N GLY A 303 -22.53 -10.68 -1.57
CA GLY A 303 -23.39 -9.54 -1.31
C GLY A 303 -22.69 -8.41 -0.53
N VAL A 304 -21.38 -8.20 -0.74
CA VAL A 304 -20.62 -7.11 -0.14
C VAL A 304 -20.77 -5.85 -1.00
N ALA A 305 -21.24 -4.76 -0.41
CA ALA A 305 -21.39 -3.49 -1.12
C ALA A 305 -20.02 -2.90 -1.50
N HIS A 306 -19.84 -2.59 -2.77
CA HIS A 306 -18.60 -2.01 -3.28
C HIS A 306 -18.84 -1.22 -4.58
N ARG A 307 -17.91 -0.32 -4.93
CA ARG A 307 -17.79 0.31 -6.25
C ARG A 307 -16.58 -0.28 -6.95
N TYR A 308 -16.77 -0.85 -8.14
CA TYR A 308 -15.71 -1.42 -8.97
C TYR A 308 -15.66 -0.76 -10.33
N GLU A 309 -14.45 -0.41 -10.80
CA GLU A 309 -14.25 0.17 -12.12
C GLU A 309 -13.03 -0.43 -12.82
N GLU A 310 -13.14 -0.67 -14.12
CA GLU A 310 -12.00 -0.88 -14.99
C GLU A 310 -11.87 0.33 -15.92
N PHE A 311 -10.64 0.80 -16.13
CA PHE A 311 -10.38 1.95 -16.97
C PHE A 311 -9.37 1.59 -18.09
N PRO A 312 -9.43 2.25 -19.26
CA PRO A 312 -8.65 1.89 -20.44
C PRO A 312 -7.20 2.40 -20.34
N ASP A 313 -6.45 1.92 -19.35
CA ASP A 313 -5.06 2.27 -19.08
C ASP A 313 -4.30 1.08 -18.50
N ASN A 314 -3.01 1.28 -18.22
CA ASN A 314 -2.10 0.30 -17.61
C ASN A 314 -1.90 0.59 -16.11
N HIS A 315 -0.81 0.06 -15.51
CA HIS A 315 -0.48 0.25 -14.09
C HIS A 315 0.14 1.62 -13.81
N SER A 316 0.76 2.27 -14.78
CA SER A 316 1.67 3.39 -14.54
C SER A 316 0.96 4.73 -14.62
N THR A 317 1.32 5.66 -13.71
CA THR A 317 0.87 7.06 -13.76
C THR A 317 -0.66 7.28 -13.72
N VAL A 318 -1.37 6.40 -13.05
CA VAL A 318 -2.84 6.40 -12.96
C VAL A 318 -3.39 7.14 -11.73
N ASP A 319 -2.60 7.99 -11.11
CA ASP A 319 -3.00 8.75 -9.90
C ASP A 319 -4.23 9.65 -10.14
N TYR A 320 -4.56 9.94 -11.41
CA TYR A 320 -5.81 10.64 -11.77
C TYR A 320 -7.07 9.89 -11.32
N ARG A 321 -6.97 8.58 -11.06
CA ARG A 321 -8.05 7.77 -10.53
C ARG A 321 -8.46 8.15 -9.10
N MET A 322 -7.59 8.83 -8.39
CA MET A 322 -7.92 9.39 -7.07
C MET A 322 -9.03 10.45 -7.16
N ASP A 323 -9.29 11.04 -8.34
CA ASP A 323 -10.43 11.95 -8.56
C ASP A 323 -11.79 11.23 -8.40
N GLU A 324 -11.83 9.90 -8.55
CA GLU A 324 -13.00 9.07 -8.32
C GLU A 324 -13.10 8.56 -6.88
N SER A 325 -11.98 8.04 -6.35
CA SER A 325 -11.99 7.37 -5.05
C SER A 325 -12.03 8.34 -3.87
N LEU A 326 -11.24 9.44 -3.90
CA LEU A 326 -11.18 10.37 -2.77
C LEU A 326 -12.54 11.03 -2.46
N PRO A 327 -13.30 11.54 -3.46
CA PRO A 327 -14.64 12.05 -3.19
C PRO A 327 -15.61 10.97 -2.68
N TYR A 328 -15.49 9.74 -3.16
CA TYR A 328 -16.33 8.63 -2.73
C TYR A 328 -16.09 8.29 -1.25
N LEU A 329 -14.82 8.13 -0.83
CA LEU A 329 -14.47 7.88 0.56
C LEU A 329 -14.84 9.05 1.48
N ALA A 330 -14.50 10.28 1.06
CA ALA A 330 -14.73 11.46 1.87
C ALA A 330 -16.22 11.68 2.18
N ARG A 331 -17.11 11.50 1.19
CA ARG A 331 -18.57 11.60 1.41
C ARG A 331 -19.08 10.54 2.38
N ALA A 332 -18.61 9.30 2.26
CA ALA A 332 -19.01 8.23 3.16
C ALA A 332 -18.57 8.45 4.61
N LEU A 333 -17.42 9.11 4.81
CA LEU A 333 -16.87 9.38 6.14
C LEU A 333 -17.39 10.68 6.76
N ALA A 334 -17.92 11.62 5.97
CA ALA A 334 -18.49 12.87 6.45
C ALA A 334 -19.90 12.70 7.04
N GLY A 335 -20.66 11.69 6.59
CA GLY A 335 -21.98 11.31 7.12
C GLY A 335 -21.84 10.32 8.26
#